data_8f109ab99b2816d074d080b60063e2f2
#
_entry.id   8f109ab99b2816d074d080b60063e2f2
#
_cell.length_a   1.000
_cell.length_b   1.000
_cell.length_c   1.000
_cell.angle_alpha   90.00
_cell.angle_beta   90.00
_cell.angle_gamma   90.00
#
_symmetry.space_group_name_H-M   'P 1'
#
loop_
_entity.id
_entity.type
_entity.pdbx_description
1 polymer ?
#
loop_
_entity_poly.entity_id
_entity_poly.type
_entity_poly.pdbx_seq_one_letter_code
_entity_poly.pdbx_strand_id
1 'polypeptide(L)'
;MADVAEARRRDTTLMGMYLFLASEIMLFGGLFAVALALRLLHPQDVVAASRRLHYGVGAANTVVLLTSSLAVALAVAAAEMGKAKGTVAGLLAAAGLGVGFLALKAVEYGMEIRERLLPAFTPADAFESPAAHLFLDLYLIATALHAVHVTVGVGLLAGLAWRVRRSGLPLPRGATGVEVVGLYWHLVDVIWVFLYPVLYLVR
;
A
#
# COMPACT_ATOMS: atom_id res chain seq x y z
N MET A 1 -14.18 12.95 -34.63
CA MET A 1 -13.82 14.02 -33.67
C MET A 1 -14.06 13.59 -32.21
N ALA A 2 -15.15 12.89 -31.87
CA ALA A 2 -15.43 12.40 -30.51
C ALA A 2 -14.34 11.41 -30.02
N ASP A 3 -13.92 10.45 -30.85
CA ASP A 3 -12.93 9.43 -30.48
C ASP A 3 -11.56 10.03 -30.19
N VAL A 4 -11.13 11.07 -30.93
CA VAL A 4 -9.87 11.77 -30.69
C VAL A 4 -9.88 12.54 -29.38
N ALA A 5 -11.03 13.13 -29.03
CA ALA A 5 -11.20 13.85 -27.77
C ALA A 5 -11.21 12.89 -26.57
N GLU A 6 -11.79 11.68 -26.73
CA GLU A 6 -11.82 10.63 -25.70
C GLU A 6 -10.41 10.04 -25.48
N ALA A 7 -9.69 9.72 -26.54
CA ALA A 7 -8.29 9.27 -26.47
C ALA A 7 -7.41 10.30 -25.75
N ARG A 8 -7.51 11.59 -26.12
CA ARG A 8 -6.74 12.67 -25.48
C ARG A 8 -7.09 12.83 -23.98
N ARG A 9 -8.35 12.66 -23.61
CA ARG A 9 -8.74 12.67 -22.19
C ARG A 9 -8.13 11.51 -21.42
N ARG A 10 -8.14 10.31 -21.98
CA ARG A 10 -7.49 9.13 -21.39
C ARG A 10 -6.01 9.37 -21.17
N ASP A 11 -5.30 9.83 -22.20
CA ASP A 11 -3.85 10.10 -22.14
C ASP A 11 -3.51 11.14 -21.07
N THR A 12 -4.28 12.24 -21.00
CA THR A 12 -4.08 13.28 -19.98
C THR A 12 -4.31 12.73 -18.57
N THR A 13 -5.35 11.89 -18.37
CA THR A 13 -5.66 11.29 -17.07
C THR A 13 -4.56 10.33 -16.63
N LEU A 14 -4.08 9.47 -17.54
CA LEU A 14 -2.99 8.54 -17.28
C LEU A 14 -1.67 9.28 -17.00
N MET A 15 -1.36 10.33 -17.76
CA MET A 15 -0.17 11.14 -17.52
C MET A 15 -0.18 11.79 -16.12
N GLY A 16 -1.33 12.34 -15.70
CA GLY A 16 -1.50 12.86 -14.35
C GLY A 16 -1.29 11.78 -13.27
N MET A 17 -1.80 10.58 -13.52
CA MET A 17 -1.60 9.44 -12.63
C MET A 17 -0.11 9.03 -12.56
N TYR A 18 0.59 8.94 -13.67
CA TYR A 18 2.02 8.61 -13.67
C TYR A 18 2.89 9.64 -12.94
N LEU A 19 2.58 10.93 -13.08
CA LEU A 19 3.27 11.99 -12.32
C LEU A 19 3.03 11.84 -10.81
N PHE A 20 1.79 11.54 -10.41
CA PHE A 20 1.46 11.26 -9.03
C PHE A 20 2.21 10.02 -8.51
N LEU A 21 2.16 8.91 -9.24
CA LEU A 21 2.89 7.67 -8.86
C LEU A 21 4.40 7.92 -8.73
N ALA A 22 4.98 8.73 -9.61
CA ALA A 22 6.40 9.10 -9.53
C ALA A 22 6.72 9.88 -8.24
N SER A 23 5.83 10.78 -7.80
CA SER A 23 6.01 11.50 -6.52
C SER A 23 5.96 10.54 -5.31
N GLU A 24 5.07 9.56 -5.34
CA GLU A 24 4.98 8.54 -4.27
C GLU A 24 6.21 7.63 -4.23
N ILE A 25 6.73 7.24 -5.39
CA ILE A 25 8.00 6.49 -5.49
C ILE A 25 9.16 7.31 -4.90
N MET A 26 9.22 8.62 -5.13
CA MET A 26 10.24 9.48 -4.54
C MET A 26 10.07 9.58 -3.02
N LEU A 27 8.85 9.71 -2.52
CA LEU A 27 8.55 9.78 -1.09
C LEU A 27 9.00 8.51 -0.36
N PHE A 28 8.53 7.35 -0.80
CA PHE A 28 8.93 6.08 -0.20
C PHE A 28 10.38 5.72 -0.50
N GLY A 29 10.90 6.09 -1.67
CA GLY A 29 12.32 5.94 -2.03
C GLY A 29 13.25 6.66 -1.06
N GLY A 30 12.87 7.86 -0.59
CA GLY A 30 13.57 8.57 0.48
C GLY A 30 13.61 7.78 1.79
N LEU A 31 12.46 7.20 2.21
CA LEU A 31 12.40 6.35 3.40
C LEU A 31 13.27 5.09 3.26
N PHE A 32 13.28 4.45 2.09
CA PHE A 32 14.15 3.32 1.78
C PHE A 32 15.63 3.69 1.81
N ALA A 33 15.99 4.86 1.30
CA ALA A 33 17.37 5.35 1.34
C ALA A 33 17.84 5.55 2.79
N VAL A 34 17.00 6.12 3.66
CA VAL A 34 17.30 6.25 5.10
C VAL A 34 17.44 4.87 5.77
N ALA A 35 16.52 3.93 5.47
CA ALA A 35 16.60 2.56 6.00
C ALA A 35 17.91 1.88 5.60
N LEU A 36 18.31 2.01 4.33
CA LEU A 36 19.56 1.46 3.82
C LEU A 36 20.77 2.11 4.46
N ALA A 37 20.77 3.43 4.62
CA ALA A 37 21.86 4.15 5.30
C ALA A 37 22.04 3.68 6.75
N LEU A 38 20.94 3.55 7.51
CA LEU A 38 20.96 3.00 8.87
C LEU A 38 21.54 1.58 8.91
N ARG A 39 21.13 0.73 7.97
CA ARG A 39 21.63 -0.64 7.86
C ARG A 39 23.12 -0.71 7.56
N LEU A 40 23.63 0.19 6.72
CA LEU A 40 25.06 0.24 6.38
C LEU A 40 25.93 0.81 7.52
N LEU A 41 25.42 1.81 8.23
CA LEU A 41 26.16 2.50 9.29
C LEU A 41 26.07 1.77 10.64
N HIS A 42 24.93 1.15 10.96
CA HIS A 42 24.61 0.51 12.22
C HIS A 42 24.00 -0.88 12.04
N PRO A 43 24.70 -1.83 11.37
CA PRO A 43 24.10 -3.12 10.97
C PRO A 43 23.65 -3.97 12.17
N GLN A 44 24.39 -3.96 13.28
CA GLN A 44 24.07 -4.76 14.47
C GLN A 44 22.81 -4.25 15.16
N ASP A 45 22.66 -2.94 15.33
CA ASP A 45 21.50 -2.30 15.96
C ASP A 45 20.23 -2.52 15.13
N VAL A 46 20.34 -2.36 13.81
CA VAL A 46 19.21 -2.56 12.88
C VAL A 46 18.77 -4.03 12.87
N VAL A 47 19.70 -4.98 12.87
CA VAL A 47 19.39 -6.41 12.95
C VAL A 47 18.71 -6.75 14.28
N ALA A 48 19.21 -6.23 15.41
CA ALA A 48 18.63 -6.44 16.73
C ALA A 48 17.19 -5.89 16.79
N ALA A 49 16.96 -4.67 16.30
CA ALA A 49 15.64 -4.06 16.25
C ALA A 49 14.67 -4.81 15.33
N SER A 50 15.10 -5.18 14.11
CA SER A 50 14.26 -5.93 13.14
C SER A 50 13.83 -7.31 13.66
N ARG A 51 14.69 -8.00 14.43
CA ARG A 51 14.36 -9.31 15.03
C ARG A 51 13.23 -9.25 16.05
N ARG A 52 12.95 -8.09 16.62
CA ARG A 52 11.85 -7.87 17.56
C ARG A 52 10.50 -7.69 16.88
N LEU A 53 10.48 -7.42 15.56
CA LEU A 53 9.26 -7.24 14.78
C LEU A 53 8.62 -8.60 14.42
N HIS A 54 7.29 -8.61 14.31
CA HIS A 54 6.49 -9.80 14.04
C HIS A 54 6.49 -10.17 12.54
N TYR A 55 7.59 -10.69 12.03
CA TYR A 55 7.77 -11.01 10.59
C TYR A 55 6.68 -11.91 10.01
N GLY A 56 6.11 -12.83 10.80
CA GLY A 56 5.04 -13.72 10.34
C GLY A 56 3.75 -12.98 10.00
N VAL A 57 3.42 -11.94 10.77
CA VAL A 57 2.26 -11.06 10.48
C VAL A 57 2.52 -10.26 9.20
N GLY A 58 3.75 -9.73 9.03
CA GLY A 58 4.15 -9.05 7.80
C GLY A 58 4.08 -9.95 6.57
N ALA A 59 4.49 -11.23 6.68
CA ALA A 59 4.36 -12.21 5.61
C ALA A 59 2.89 -12.47 5.24
N ALA A 60 2.02 -12.69 6.23
CA ALA A 60 0.58 -12.87 6.00
C ALA A 60 -0.03 -11.64 5.31
N ASN A 61 0.34 -10.44 5.75
CA ASN A 61 -0.08 -9.18 5.14
C ASN A 61 0.37 -9.06 3.67
N THR A 62 1.57 -9.54 3.34
CA THR A 62 2.06 -9.56 1.95
C THR A 62 1.19 -10.46 1.06
N VAL A 63 0.82 -11.65 1.54
CA VAL A 63 -0.06 -12.57 0.80
C VAL A 63 -1.44 -11.94 0.59
N VAL A 64 -1.99 -11.29 1.61
CA VAL A 64 -3.30 -10.60 1.54
C VAL A 64 -3.26 -9.50 0.46
N LEU A 65 -2.25 -8.64 0.45
CA LEU A 65 -2.15 -7.57 -0.55
C LEU A 65 -1.90 -8.11 -1.96
N LEU A 66 -1.02 -9.08 -2.16
CA LEU A 66 -0.80 -9.69 -3.48
C LEU A 66 -2.08 -10.33 -4.04
N THR A 67 -2.88 -10.98 -3.19
CA THR A 67 -4.19 -11.52 -3.57
C THR A 67 -5.16 -10.41 -3.93
N SER A 68 -5.15 -9.30 -3.18
CA SER A 68 -5.93 -8.10 -3.46
C SER A 68 -5.55 -7.48 -4.80
N SER A 69 -4.24 -7.40 -5.10
CA SER A 69 -3.71 -6.92 -6.37
C SER A 69 -4.24 -7.72 -7.57
N LEU A 70 -4.26 -9.06 -7.44
CA LEU A 70 -4.88 -9.92 -8.45
C LEU A 70 -6.38 -9.62 -8.64
N ALA A 71 -7.12 -9.41 -7.54
CA ALA A 71 -8.55 -9.08 -7.62
C ALA A 71 -8.79 -7.75 -8.37
N VAL A 72 -7.94 -6.74 -8.17
CA VAL A 72 -7.99 -5.47 -8.92
C VAL A 72 -7.69 -5.69 -10.40
N ALA A 73 -6.66 -6.47 -10.74
CA ALA A 73 -6.33 -6.78 -12.15
C ALA A 73 -7.51 -7.45 -12.87
N LEU A 74 -8.16 -8.41 -12.20
CA LEU A 74 -9.37 -9.06 -12.74
C LEU A 74 -10.55 -8.09 -12.87
N ALA A 75 -10.69 -7.11 -11.95
CA ALA A 75 -11.71 -6.07 -12.02
C ALA A 75 -11.49 -5.14 -13.21
N VAL A 76 -10.24 -4.75 -13.50
CA VAL A 76 -9.88 -3.95 -14.67
C VAL A 76 -10.22 -4.70 -15.95
N ALA A 77 -9.78 -5.95 -16.09
CA ALA A 77 -10.11 -6.79 -17.25
C ALA A 77 -11.64 -6.96 -17.45
N ALA A 78 -12.38 -7.13 -16.36
CA ALA A 78 -13.84 -7.19 -16.42
C ALA A 78 -14.48 -5.86 -16.87
N ALA A 79 -13.90 -4.72 -16.46
CA ALA A 79 -14.37 -3.40 -16.85
C ALA A 79 -14.18 -3.14 -18.35
N GLU A 80 -13.02 -3.53 -18.89
CA GLU A 80 -12.71 -3.43 -20.33
C GLU A 80 -13.67 -4.30 -21.18
N MET A 81 -14.07 -5.47 -20.65
CA MET A 81 -15.06 -6.33 -21.29
C MET A 81 -16.51 -5.86 -21.09
N GLY A 82 -16.76 -4.73 -20.40
CA GLY A 82 -18.12 -4.25 -20.10
C GLY A 82 -18.87 -5.07 -19.03
N LYS A 83 -18.20 -5.95 -18.29
CA LYS A 83 -18.82 -6.86 -17.31
C LYS A 83 -18.97 -6.18 -15.94
N ALA A 84 -19.97 -5.34 -15.75
CA ALA A 84 -20.17 -4.57 -14.53
C ALA A 84 -20.19 -5.42 -13.23
N LYS A 85 -20.85 -6.59 -13.24
CA LYS A 85 -20.89 -7.49 -12.06
C LYS A 85 -19.50 -7.99 -11.68
N GLY A 86 -18.67 -8.39 -12.67
CA GLY A 86 -17.30 -8.84 -12.43
C GLY A 86 -16.41 -7.73 -11.89
N THR A 87 -16.53 -6.53 -12.47
CA THR A 87 -15.83 -5.33 -12.01
C THR A 87 -16.14 -5.04 -10.55
N VAL A 88 -17.44 -4.96 -10.19
CA VAL A 88 -17.87 -4.70 -8.81
C VAL A 88 -17.37 -5.76 -7.84
N ALA A 89 -17.48 -7.05 -8.21
CA ALA A 89 -17.02 -8.16 -7.37
C ALA A 89 -15.51 -8.08 -7.10
N GLY A 90 -14.69 -7.84 -8.14
CA GLY A 90 -13.25 -7.71 -7.98
C GLY A 90 -12.83 -6.49 -7.15
N LEU A 91 -13.45 -5.33 -7.37
CA LEU A 91 -13.19 -4.12 -6.59
C LEU A 91 -13.55 -4.29 -5.11
N LEU A 92 -14.71 -4.90 -4.80
CA LEU A 92 -15.12 -5.16 -3.42
C LEU A 92 -14.27 -6.24 -2.75
N ALA A 93 -13.87 -7.28 -3.47
CA ALA A 93 -12.94 -8.28 -2.95
C ALA A 93 -11.59 -7.65 -2.57
N ALA A 94 -11.06 -6.82 -3.46
CA ALA A 94 -9.82 -6.09 -3.19
C ALA A 94 -9.95 -5.12 -2.00
N ALA A 95 -11.03 -4.35 -1.94
CA ALA A 95 -11.28 -3.46 -0.80
C ALA A 95 -11.41 -4.24 0.52
N GLY A 96 -12.10 -5.38 0.51
CA GLY A 96 -12.24 -6.25 1.68
C GLY A 96 -10.89 -6.80 2.17
N LEU A 97 -10.02 -7.24 1.24
CA LEU A 97 -8.66 -7.68 1.56
C LEU A 97 -7.79 -6.54 2.08
N GLY A 98 -7.95 -5.31 1.54
CA GLY A 98 -7.30 -4.10 2.06
C GLY A 98 -7.71 -3.77 3.50
N VAL A 99 -9.01 -3.91 3.82
CA VAL A 99 -9.48 -3.80 5.21
C VAL A 99 -8.89 -4.89 6.09
N GLY A 100 -8.79 -6.12 5.58
CA GLY A 100 -8.13 -7.25 6.26
C GLY A 100 -6.66 -6.93 6.60
N PHE A 101 -5.91 -6.37 5.64
CA PHE A 101 -4.55 -5.88 5.87
C PHE A 101 -4.48 -4.86 7.00
N LEU A 102 -5.36 -3.84 6.98
CA LEU A 102 -5.40 -2.80 8.01
C LEU A 102 -5.74 -3.38 9.40
N ALA A 103 -6.64 -4.35 9.45
CA ALA A 103 -7.00 -5.03 10.70
C ALA A 103 -5.81 -5.82 11.27
N LEU A 104 -5.11 -6.60 10.43
CA LEU A 104 -3.89 -7.32 10.84
C LEU A 104 -2.81 -6.36 11.31
N LYS A 105 -2.65 -5.22 10.62
CA LYS A 105 -1.68 -4.19 11.01
C LYS A 105 -2.04 -3.51 12.33
N ALA A 106 -3.31 -3.27 12.58
CA ALA A 106 -3.79 -2.74 13.87
C ALA A 106 -3.52 -3.73 15.02
N VAL A 107 -3.70 -5.04 14.79
CA VAL A 107 -3.36 -6.08 15.78
C VAL A 107 -1.85 -6.09 16.04
N GLU A 108 -1.02 -6.02 14.99
CA GLU A 108 0.44 -5.96 15.10
C GLU A 108 0.89 -4.75 15.93
N TYR A 109 0.40 -3.56 15.62
CA TYR A 109 0.67 -2.36 16.44
C TYR A 109 0.23 -2.51 17.89
N GLY A 110 -0.91 -3.16 18.13
CA GLY A 110 -1.38 -3.47 19.49
C GLY A 110 -0.42 -4.38 20.26
N MET A 111 0.22 -5.35 19.59
CA MET A 111 1.26 -6.19 20.20
C MET A 111 2.54 -5.38 20.48
N GLU A 112 3.00 -4.60 19.50
CA GLU A 112 4.21 -3.78 19.61
C GLU A 112 4.10 -2.70 20.69
N ILE A 113 2.91 -2.11 20.90
CA ILE A 113 2.67 -1.18 22.03
C ILE A 113 2.85 -1.90 23.37
N ARG A 114 2.31 -3.12 23.52
CA ARG A 114 2.44 -3.91 24.74
C ARG A 114 3.89 -4.32 25.03
N GLU A 115 4.65 -4.59 23.98
CA GLU A 115 6.07 -4.95 24.04
C GLU A 115 7.00 -3.73 24.16
N ARG A 116 6.43 -2.52 24.19
CA ARG A 116 7.19 -1.24 24.24
C ARG A 116 8.19 -1.09 23.11
N LEU A 117 7.81 -1.52 21.92
CA LEU A 117 8.65 -1.41 20.70
C LEU A 117 8.42 -0.10 19.94
N LEU A 118 7.26 0.54 20.10
CA LEU A 118 6.95 1.76 19.37
C LEU A 118 7.51 3.00 20.07
N PRO A 119 8.41 3.74 19.42
CA PRO A 119 9.05 4.93 19.99
C PRO A 119 8.06 6.02 20.43
N ALA A 120 6.95 6.17 19.70
CA ALA A 120 5.90 7.13 20.04
C ALA A 120 5.27 6.92 21.44
N PHE A 121 5.41 5.70 22.02
CA PHE A 121 4.81 5.32 23.31
C PHE A 121 5.85 4.81 24.32
N THR A 122 7.13 4.87 23.99
CA THR A 122 8.23 4.32 24.80
C THR A 122 9.32 5.37 24.96
N PRO A 123 9.80 5.64 26.20
CA PRO A 123 10.90 6.57 26.42
C PRO A 123 12.18 6.15 25.68
N ALA A 124 12.95 7.12 25.22
CA ALA A 124 14.14 6.87 24.39
C ALA A 124 15.25 6.08 25.11
N ASP A 125 15.32 6.18 26.44
CA ASP A 125 16.26 5.44 27.31
C ASP A 125 15.95 3.95 27.43
N ALA A 126 14.74 3.52 27.01
CA ALA A 126 14.37 2.11 26.97
C ALA A 126 14.92 1.33 25.75
N PHE A 127 15.57 2.02 24.81
CA PHE A 127 16.16 1.40 23.61
C PHE A 127 17.65 1.16 23.81
N GLU A 128 18.15 0.04 23.26
CA GLU A 128 19.53 -0.40 23.41
C GLU A 128 20.54 0.58 22.78
N SER A 129 20.13 1.28 21.71
CA SER A 129 20.95 2.29 21.04
C SER A 129 20.11 3.36 20.36
N PRO A 130 20.66 4.57 20.12
CA PRO A 130 19.99 5.61 19.34
C PRO A 130 19.66 5.16 17.89
N ALA A 131 20.48 4.28 17.31
CA ALA A 131 20.26 3.77 15.96
C ALA A 131 19.07 2.79 15.92
N ALA A 132 18.90 1.94 16.94
CA ALA A 132 17.74 1.08 17.08
C ALA A 132 16.45 1.89 17.25
N HIS A 133 16.47 2.95 18.06
CA HIS A 133 15.36 3.88 18.21
C HIS A 133 14.98 4.51 16.89
N LEU A 134 15.96 5.08 16.15
CA LEU A 134 15.73 5.73 14.86
C LEU A 134 15.19 4.74 13.79
N PHE A 135 15.65 3.48 13.81
CA PHE A 135 15.12 2.46 12.91
C PHE A 135 13.66 2.12 13.21
N LEU A 136 13.26 2.05 14.48
CA LEU A 136 11.86 1.81 14.87
C LEU A 136 10.97 3.03 14.60
N ASP A 137 11.49 4.26 14.72
CA ASP A 137 10.79 5.46 14.25
C ASP A 137 10.54 5.41 12.75
N LEU A 138 11.56 5.06 11.96
CA LEU A 138 11.44 4.91 10.52
C LEU A 138 10.42 3.81 10.15
N TYR A 139 10.47 2.68 10.86
CA TYR A 139 9.49 1.61 10.71
C TYR A 139 8.06 2.12 10.93
N LEU A 140 7.82 2.82 12.05
CA LEU A 140 6.50 3.35 12.38
C LEU A 140 6.03 4.37 11.33
N ILE A 141 6.88 5.31 10.94
CA ILE A 141 6.55 6.34 9.94
C ILE A 141 6.23 5.69 8.58
N ALA A 142 7.08 4.79 8.11
CA ALA A 142 6.92 4.16 6.80
C ALA A 142 5.66 3.28 6.73
N THR A 143 5.41 2.47 7.78
CA THR A 143 4.25 1.59 7.81
C THR A 143 2.95 2.34 8.09
N ALA A 144 2.96 3.40 8.90
CA ALA A 144 1.78 4.25 9.13
C ALA A 144 1.41 5.04 7.87
N LEU A 145 2.40 5.63 7.18
CA LEU A 145 2.20 6.31 5.90
C LEU A 145 1.62 5.35 4.86
N HIS A 146 2.17 4.13 4.78
CA HIS A 146 1.63 3.09 3.91
C HIS A 146 0.17 2.72 4.27
N ALA A 147 -0.16 2.58 5.56
CA ALA A 147 -1.52 2.30 6.01
C ALA A 147 -2.51 3.42 5.63
N VAL A 148 -2.08 4.68 5.63
CA VAL A 148 -2.89 5.81 5.12
C VAL A 148 -3.16 5.63 3.62
N HIS A 149 -2.15 5.27 2.82
CA HIS A 149 -2.32 5.01 1.38
C HIS A 149 -3.27 3.84 1.11
N VAL A 150 -3.15 2.74 1.86
CA VAL A 150 -4.08 1.61 1.78
C VAL A 150 -5.51 2.06 2.11
N THR A 151 -5.68 2.88 3.16
CA THR A 151 -7.01 3.40 3.55
C THR A 151 -7.64 4.24 2.46
N VAL A 152 -6.87 5.14 1.84
CA VAL A 152 -7.32 5.94 0.68
C VAL A 152 -7.69 5.01 -0.47
N GLY A 153 -6.85 4.02 -0.77
CA GLY A 153 -7.10 3.04 -1.83
C GLY A 153 -8.37 2.23 -1.62
N VAL A 154 -8.62 1.75 -0.39
CA VAL A 154 -9.87 1.07 -0.02
C VAL A 154 -11.08 1.98 -0.28
N GLY A 155 -11.00 3.26 0.09
CA GLY A 155 -12.05 4.25 -0.18
C GLY A 155 -12.30 4.44 -1.67
N LEU A 156 -11.23 4.52 -2.48
CA LEU A 156 -11.33 4.66 -3.94
C LEU A 156 -11.96 3.41 -4.59
N LEU A 157 -11.52 2.21 -4.21
CA LEU A 157 -12.07 0.95 -4.71
C LEU A 157 -13.54 0.79 -4.37
N ALA A 158 -13.94 1.06 -3.12
CA ALA A 158 -15.32 0.98 -2.67
C ALA A 158 -16.21 2.04 -3.35
N GLY A 159 -15.72 3.28 -3.46
CA GLY A 159 -16.43 4.38 -4.15
C GLY A 159 -16.63 4.07 -5.64
N LEU A 160 -15.64 3.48 -6.30
CA LEU A 160 -15.72 3.09 -7.69
C LEU A 160 -16.71 1.92 -7.89
N ALA A 161 -16.65 0.90 -7.02
CA ALA A 161 -17.61 -0.21 -7.03
C ALA A 161 -19.06 0.28 -6.87
N TRP A 162 -19.27 1.24 -5.97
CA TRP A 162 -20.59 1.86 -5.78
C TRP A 162 -21.05 2.62 -7.02
N ARG A 163 -20.17 3.39 -7.69
CA ARG A 163 -20.48 4.11 -8.93
C ARG A 163 -20.83 3.16 -10.07
N VAL A 164 -20.06 2.09 -10.27
CA VAL A 164 -20.35 1.06 -11.28
C VAL A 164 -21.70 0.39 -11.00
N ARG A 165 -21.96 0.02 -9.74
CA ARG A 165 -23.21 -0.63 -9.32
C ARG A 165 -24.44 0.25 -9.56
N ARG A 166 -24.33 1.58 -9.40
CA ARG A 166 -25.42 2.55 -9.62
C ARG A 166 -25.52 3.02 -11.07
N SER A 167 -24.84 2.35 -12.00
CA SER A 167 -24.81 2.75 -13.43
C SER A 167 -24.32 4.18 -13.66
N GLY A 168 -23.65 4.77 -12.67
CA GLY A 168 -23.02 6.09 -12.77
C GLY A 168 -21.68 6.08 -13.55
N LEU A 169 -21.18 4.88 -13.90
CA LEU A 169 -20.00 4.70 -14.72
C LEU A 169 -20.30 3.69 -15.83
N PRO A 170 -20.62 4.15 -17.07
CA PRO A 170 -20.92 3.26 -18.18
C PRO A 170 -19.66 2.53 -18.65
N LEU A 171 -19.66 1.20 -18.52
CA LEU A 171 -18.58 0.35 -19.03
C LEU A 171 -18.91 -0.07 -20.49
N PRO A 172 -17.92 -0.24 -21.37
CA PRO A 172 -16.46 -0.14 -21.12
C PRO A 172 -15.89 1.29 -21.16
N ARG A 173 -16.63 2.32 -21.56
CA ARG A 173 -16.10 3.70 -21.69
C ARG A 173 -15.52 4.24 -20.38
N GLY A 174 -16.06 3.85 -19.24
CA GLY A 174 -15.56 4.23 -17.91
C GLY A 174 -14.42 3.36 -17.39
N ALA A 175 -13.90 2.39 -18.16
CA ALA A 175 -12.83 1.49 -17.74
C ALA A 175 -11.53 2.22 -17.36
N THR A 176 -11.24 3.36 -18.01
CA THR A 176 -10.07 4.19 -17.65
C THR A 176 -10.08 4.61 -16.17
N GLY A 177 -11.26 4.90 -15.59
CA GLY A 177 -11.36 5.20 -14.16
C GLY A 177 -11.01 4.00 -13.27
N VAL A 178 -11.37 2.79 -13.70
CA VAL A 178 -11.00 1.54 -13.00
C VAL A 178 -9.51 1.28 -13.14
N GLU A 179 -8.95 1.49 -14.33
CA GLU A 179 -7.51 1.37 -14.64
C GLU A 179 -6.67 2.30 -13.76
N VAL A 180 -7.02 3.58 -13.66
CA VAL A 180 -6.30 4.58 -12.86
C VAL A 180 -6.28 4.22 -11.38
N VAL A 181 -7.43 3.83 -10.81
CA VAL A 181 -7.51 3.38 -9.42
C VAL A 181 -6.73 2.07 -9.23
N GLY A 182 -6.75 1.19 -10.24
CA GLY A 182 -5.96 -0.04 -10.24
C GLY A 182 -4.45 0.23 -10.22
N LEU A 183 -3.96 1.17 -11.01
CA LEU A 183 -2.55 1.60 -11.01
C LEU A 183 -2.12 2.13 -9.63
N TYR A 184 -2.97 2.95 -9.00
CA TYR A 184 -2.72 3.42 -7.63
C TYR A 184 -2.59 2.24 -6.66
N TRP A 185 -3.55 1.31 -6.68
CA TRP A 185 -3.56 0.14 -5.79
C TRP A 185 -2.32 -0.72 -5.98
N HIS A 186 -1.94 -1.00 -7.22
CA HIS A 186 -0.73 -1.78 -7.53
C HIS A 186 0.55 -1.10 -7.04
N LEU A 187 0.66 0.23 -7.14
CA LEU A 187 1.82 0.94 -6.56
C LEU A 187 1.86 0.75 -5.04
N VAL A 188 0.73 0.93 -4.35
CA VAL A 188 0.65 0.75 -2.89
C VAL A 188 1.09 -0.66 -2.51
N ASP A 189 0.62 -1.69 -3.22
CA ASP A 189 1.02 -3.08 -2.99
C ASP A 189 2.53 -3.31 -3.23
N VAL A 190 3.07 -2.76 -4.32
CA VAL A 190 4.51 -2.84 -4.64
C VAL A 190 5.35 -2.17 -3.55
N ILE A 191 4.94 -1.03 -3.03
CA ILE A 191 5.62 -0.37 -1.90
C ILE A 191 5.69 -1.32 -0.69
N TRP A 192 4.61 -2.04 -0.37
CA TRP A 192 4.62 -3.01 0.73
C TRP A 192 5.58 -4.18 0.48
N VAL A 193 5.64 -4.69 -0.75
CA VAL A 193 6.56 -5.76 -1.15
C VAL A 193 8.02 -5.37 -0.92
N PHE A 194 8.36 -4.08 -1.01
CA PHE A 194 9.69 -3.58 -0.66
C PHE A 194 9.83 -3.24 0.83
N LEU A 195 8.80 -2.66 1.47
CA LEU A 195 8.81 -2.35 2.91
C LEU A 195 9.02 -3.60 3.76
N TYR A 196 8.33 -4.70 3.43
CA TYR A 196 8.42 -5.92 4.20
C TYR A 196 9.86 -6.46 4.31
N PRO A 197 10.61 -6.74 3.24
CA PRO A 197 11.98 -7.25 3.37
C PRO A 197 12.95 -6.23 3.97
N VAL A 198 12.79 -4.95 3.69
CA VAL A 198 13.68 -3.89 4.19
C VAL A 198 13.56 -3.72 5.70
N LEU A 199 12.37 -3.90 6.27
CA LEU A 199 12.10 -3.65 7.68
C LEU A 199 12.08 -4.94 8.52
N TYR A 200 11.52 -6.04 8.01
CA TYR A 200 11.27 -7.26 8.79
C TYR A 200 12.25 -8.41 8.53
N LEU A 201 12.91 -8.45 7.36
CA LEU A 201 13.80 -9.55 7.00
C LEU A 201 15.29 -9.22 7.17
N VAL A 202 15.61 -8.14 7.82
CA VAL A 202 17.00 -7.80 8.18
C VAL A 202 17.43 -8.70 9.34
N ARG A 203 18.22 -9.75 9.04
CA ARG A 203 18.65 -10.79 9.99
C ARG A 203 20.13 -11.11 9.80
#